data_7ea0b39139d694722ffc67e432ab917c
#
_entry.id   7ea0b39139d694722ffc67e432ab917c
#
_cell.length_a   1.000
_cell.length_b   1.000
_cell.length_c   1.000
_cell.angle_alpha   90.00
_cell.angle_beta   90.00
_cell.angle_gamma   90.00
#
_symmetry.space_group_name_H-M   'P 1'
#
loop_
_entity.id
_entity.type
_entity.pdbx_description
1 polymer ?
#
loop_
_entity_poly.entity_id
_entity_poly.type
_entity_poly.pdbx_seq_one_letter_code
_entity_poly.pdbx_strand_id
1 'polypeptide(L)'
;LKLAIGESGTIFRYSNHENTVLNQIRVQLLESDEVDKQELIHFIESITKRKDDEHEGERCMVDLCEVYKNYYFDPHTKGSNSIKAVLPAMLRRSMHLQEKYAQPLSDINVTSKNFSKSHTWLQVLNDEVQDPYKMLPPVFDQWTNEELDQLSDIEDLNNGGAALTAYGFMQYTDMSDQEREALSQALKKYCELDTLAMVMIWEGFREVCVVKLNNIR
;
A
#
# COMPACT_ATOMS: atom_id res chain seq x y z
N LEU A 1 10.01 10.13 -5.15
CA LEU A 1 10.22 8.74 -4.76
C LEU A 1 11.69 8.50 -4.39
N LYS A 2 12.67 8.71 -5.28
CA LYS A 2 14.10 8.51 -5.05
C LYS A 2 14.59 9.14 -3.74
N LEU A 3 14.31 10.41 -3.51
CA LEU A 3 14.72 11.12 -2.29
C LEU A 3 14.09 10.52 -1.01
N ALA A 4 12.86 9.99 -1.09
CA ALA A 4 12.17 9.41 0.05
C ALA A 4 12.70 8.01 0.40
N ILE A 5 13.06 7.21 -0.60
CA ILE A 5 13.58 5.85 -0.42
C ILE A 5 15.05 5.86 0.05
N GLY A 6 15.82 6.88 -0.35
CA GLY A 6 17.24 6.97 -0.04
C GLY A 6 18.07 5.86 -0.71
N GLU A 7 19.33 5.71 -0.27
CA GLU A 7 20.33 4.85 -0.92
C GLU A 7 20.50 3.47 -0.23
N SER A 8 19.87 3.24 0.91
CA SER A 8 20.06 2.02 1.69
C SER A 8 18.74 1.48 2.25
N GLY A 9 18.76 0.23 2.71
CA GLY A 9 17.62 -0.46 3.29
C GLY A 9 16.82 -1.27 2.27
N THR A 10 15.94 -2.13 2.78
CA THR A 10 15.04 -2.97 1.98
C THR A 10 13.83 -2.15 1.55
N ILE A 11 13.46 -2.26 0.29
CA ILE A 11 12.27 -1.62 -0.27
C ILE A 11 11.20 -2.70 -0.40
N PHE A 12 9.99 -2.41 0.08
CA PHE A 12 8.84 -3.31 -0.04
C PHE A 12 7.86 -2.78 -1.07
N ARG A 13 7.16 -3.72 -1.71
CA ARG A 13 5.97 -3.49 -2.53
C ARG A 13 4.92 -4.53 -2.18
N TYR A 14 3.69 -4.30 -2.61
CA TYR A 14 2.63 -5.29 -2.50
C TYR A 14 2.10 -5.63 -3.90
N SER A 15 2.34 -6.86 -4.36
CA SER A 15 2.09 -7.29 -5.73
C SER A 15 2.99 -6.60 -6.78
N ASN A 16 2.61 -6.59 -8.06
CA ASN A 16 3.50 -6.18 -9.14
C ASN A 16 3.28 -4.74 -9.66
N HIS A 17 2.31 -4.01 -9.09
CA HIS A 17 1.89 -2.73 -9.64
C HIS A 17 3.05 -1.71 -9.70
N GLU A 18 3.72 -1.48 -8.59
CA GLU A 18 4.82 -0.51 -8.48
C GLU A 18 5.97 -0.86 -9.44
N ASN A 19 6.29 -2.15 -9.54
CA ASN A 19 7.33 -2.62 -10.46
C ASN A 19 6.95 -2.37 -11.92
N THR A 20 5.70 -2.61 -12.29
CA THR A 20 5.19 -2.38 -13.64
C THR A 20 5.21 -0.90 -13.99
N VAL A 21 4.65 -0.05 -13.13
CA VAL A 21 4.59 1.42 -13.36
C VAL A 21 5.98 2.03 -13.45
N LEU A 22 6.91 1.64 -12.56
CA LEU A 22 8.28 2.14 -12.60
C LEU A 22 9.00 1.75 -13.91
N ASN A 23 8.80 0.54 -14.41
CA ASN A 23 9.35 0.13 -15.70
C ASN A 23 8.71 0.89 -16.88
N GLN A 24 7.41 1.22 -16.82
CA GLN A 24 6.78 2.10 -17.81
C GLN A 24 7.36 3.51 -17.77
N ILE A 25 7.57 4.08 -16.58
CA ILE A 25 8.23 5.39 -16.42
C ILE A 25 9.65 5.34 -16.98
N ARG A 26 10.40 4.26 -16.76
CA ARG A 26 11.73 4.07 -17.35
C ARG A 26 11.69 4.18 -18.86
N VAL A 27 10.73 3.54 -19.50
CA VAL A 27 10.58 3.61 -20.98
C VAL A 27 10.28 5.05 -21.41
N GLN A 28 9.38 5.75 -20.73
CA GLN A 28 9.09 7.15 -21.03
C GLN A 28 10.31 8.05 -20.85
N LEU A 29 11.13 7.84 -19.83
CA LEU A 29 12.37 8.58 -19.60
C LEU A 29 13.40 8.37 -20.71
N LEU A 30 13.48 7.18 -21.30
CA LEU A 30 14.39 6.94 -22.44
C LEU A 30 14.09 7.88 -23.63
N GLU A 31 12.82 8.18 -23.85
CA GLU A 31 12.33 9.03 -24.95
C GLU A 31 12.22 10.53 -24.55
N SER A 32 12.38 10.86 -23.26
CA SER A 32 12.21 12.23 -22.76
C SER A 32 13.48 13.07 -22.93
N ASP A 33 13.31 14.40 -22.83
CA ASP A 33 14.41 15.38 -22.79
C ASP A 33 14.78 15.80 -21.36
N GLU A 34 14.35 15.05 -20.34
CA GLU A 34 14.65 15.35 -18.94
C GLU A 34 16.16 15.34 -18.67
N VAL A 35 16.65 16.38 -17.97
CA VAL A 35 18.09 16.58 -17.76
C VAL A 35 18.70 15.48 -16.89
N ASP A 36 17.95 14.99 -15.91
CA ASP A 36 18.35 13.96 -14.94
C ASP A 36 17.88 12.56 -15.31
N LYS A 37 17.40 12.33 -16.54
CA LYS A 37 16.82 11.04 -16.96
C LYS A 37 17.74 9.84 -16.74
N GLN A 38 19.04 9.99 -16.94
CA GLN A 38 19.98 8.88 -16.75
C GLN A 38 20.08 8.46 -15.27
N GLU A 39 20.07 9.43 -14.38
CA GLU A 39 20.07 9.19 -12.93
C GLU A 39 18.76 8.54 -12.48
N LEU A 40 17.62 8.98 -13.02
CA LEU A 40 16.30 8.42 -12.72
C LEU A 40 16.14 7.00 -13.29
N ILE A 41 16.62 6.74 -14.50
CA ILE A 41 16.63 5.41 -15.11
C ILE A 41 17.47 4.46 -14.27
N HIS A 42 18.70 4.85 -13.91
CA HIS A 42 19.56 4.02 -13.06
C HIS A 42 18.93 3.72 -11.71
N PHE A 43 18.29 4.71 -11.08
CA PHE A 43 17.53 4.49 -9.84
C PHE A 43 16.39 3.47 -10.03
N ILE A 44 15.57 3.60 -11.08
CA ILE A 44 14.48 2.67 -11.35
C ILE A 44 15.04 1.26 -11.57
N GLU A 45 16.08 1.13 -12.38
CA GLU A 45 16.73 -0.16 -12.65
C GLU A 45 17.29 -0.81 -11.38
N SER A 46 17.84 -0.04 -10.46
CA SER A 46 18.38 -0.56 -9.20
C SER A 46 17.32 -1.19 -8.28
N ILE A 47 16.03 -0.82 -8.41
CA ILE A 47 14.94 -1.26 -7.51
C ILE A 47 13.89 -2.14 -8.18
N THR A 48 13.96 -2.35 -9.49
CA THR A 48 12.96 -3.10 -10.26
C THR A 48 13.54 -4.39 -10.86
N LYS A 49 12.62 -5.25 -11.30
CA LYS A 49 12.95 -6.43 -12.12
C LYS A 49 12.14 -6.45 -13.41
N ARG A 50 12.68 -7.07 -14.44
CA ARG A 50 12.05 -7.31 -15.74
C ARG A 50 12.28 -8.75 -16.17
N LYS A 51 11.27 -9.35 -16.79
CA LYS A 51 11.34 -10.75 -17.28
C LYS A 51 11.88 -10.84 -18.69
N ASP A 52 11.65 -9.83 -19.51
CA ASP A 52 12.01 -9.77 -20.93
C ASP A 52 13.52 -9.78 -21.17
N ASP A 53 14.28 -9.14 -20.31
CA ASP A 53 15.76 -9.08 -20.36
C ASP A 53 16.43 -9.70 -19.11
N GLU A 54 15.69 -10.45 -18.30
CA GLU A 54 16.14 -11.10 -17.06
C GLU A 54 16.82 -10.14 -16.06
N HIS A 55 16.45 -8.86 -16.13
CA HIS A 55 17.01 -7.85 -15.24
C HIS A 55 16.47 -7.95 -13.82
N GLU A 56 17.36 -7.92 -12.85
CA GLU A 56 17.05 -7.78 -11.43
C GLU A 56 17.99 -6.75 -10.79
N GLY A 57 17.40 -5.67 -10.26
CA GLY A 57 18.15 -4.59 -9.62
C GLY A 57 18.79 -5.01 -8.31
N GLU A 58 19.91 -4.38 -7.95
CA GLU A 58 20.69 -4.68 -6.72
C GLU A 58 19.83 -4.52 -5.44
N ARG A 59 18.87 -3.61 -5.44
CA ARG A 59 17.91 -3.35 -4.36
C ARG A 59 16.50 -3.65 -4.80
N CYS A 60 16.29 -4.71 -5.60
CA CYS A 60 14.99 -5.07 -6.10
C CYS A 60 13.96 -5.14 -4.97
N MET A 61 12.80 -4.53 -5.20
CA MET A 61 11.70 -4.47 -4.22
C MET A 61 11.23 -5.87 -3.82
N VAL A 62 11.15 -6.12 -2.51
CA VAL A 62 10.60 -7.35 -1.94
C VAL A 62 9.09 -7.30 -1.98
N ASP A 63 8.47 -8.30 -2.58
CA ASP A 63 7.02 -8.40 -2.74
C ASP A 63 6.37 -9.06 -1.52
N LEU A 64 5.70 -8.28 -0.68
CA LEU A 64 5.03 -8.80 0.52
C LEU A 64 3.83 -9.70 0.19
N CYS A 65 3.19 -9.52 -0.98
CA CYS A 65 2.14 -10.41 -1.45
C CYS A 65 2.69 -11.82 -1.72
N GLU A 66 3.86 -11.93 -2.34
CA GLU A 66 4.53 -13.22 -2.57
C GLU A 66 5.03 -13.83 -1.25
N VAL A 67 5.50 -13.01 -0.29
CA VAL A 67 5.82 -13.50 1.05
C VAL A 67 4.59 -14.08 1.73
N TYR A 68 3.44 -13.39 1.65
CA TYR A 68 2.18 -13.89 2.19
C TYR A 68 1.78 -15.23 1.56
N LYS A 69 1.72 -15.30 0.23
CA LYS A 69 1.32 -16.51 -0.51
C LYS A 69 2.16 -17.73 -0.19
N ASN A 70 3.47 -17.55 -0.01
CA ASN A 70 4.40 -18.65 0.12
C ASN A 70 4.63 -19.10 1.57
N TYR A 71 4.45 -18.21 2.55
CA TYR A 71 4.91 -18.45 3.92
C TYR A 71 3.88 -18.18 5.00
N TYR A 72 2.73 -17.59 4.66
CA TYR A 72 1.71 -17.23 5.63
C TYR A 72 0.32 -17.65 5.15
N PHE A 73 -0.52 -18.07 6.07
CA PHE A 73 -1.92 -18.42 5.80
C PHE A 73 -2.80 -17.94 6.94
N ASP A 74 -3.89 -17.26 6.59
CA ASP A 74 -4.93 -16.88 7.54
C ASP A 74 -6.32 -17.19 6.95
N PRO A 75 -7.16 -18.02 7.63
CA PRO A 75 -8.49 -18.36 7.12
C PRO A 75 -9.43 -17.18 7.00
N HIS A 76 -9.21 -16.08 7.75
CA HIS A 76 -10.04 -14.89 7.67
C HIS A 76 -9.93 -14.14 6.34
N THR A 77 -8.87 -14.37 5.57
CA THR A 77 -8.75 -13.80 4.21
C THR A 77 -9.63 -14.52 3.19
N LYS A 78 -10.21 -15.68 3.56
CA LYS A 78 -11.05 -16.50 2.67
C LYS A 78 -10.37 -16.85 1.34
N GLY A 79 -9.04 -17.00 1.38
CA GLY A 79 -8.21 -17.32 0.22
C GLY A 79 -7.78 -16.10 -0.62
N SER A 80 -8.19 -14.89 -0.28
CA SER A 80 -7.73 -13.67 -0.93
C SER A 80 -6.31 -13.31 -0.48
N ASN A 81 -5.48 -12.87 -1.43
CA ASN A 81 -4.14 -12.32 -1.18
C ASN A 81 -4.10 -10.79 -1.32
N SER A 82 -5.25 -10.15 -1.49
CA SER A 82 -5.34 -8.69 -1.53
C SER A 82 -4.88 -8.09 -0.20
N ILE A 83 -4.18 -6.97 -0.25
CA ILE A 83 -3.74 -6.22 0.94
C ILE A 83 -4.93 -5.88 1.86
N LYS A 84 -6.11 -5.61 1.27
CA LYS A 84 -7.37 -5.30 1.96
C LYS A 84 -7.99 -6.48 2.69
N ALA A 85 -7.64 -7.70 2.32
CA ALA A 85 -8.02 -8.91 3.03
C ALA A 85 -6.96 -9.32 4.06
N VAL A 86 -5.69 -9.17 3.70
CA VAL A 86 -4.55 -9.59 4.52
C VAL A 86 -4.36 -8.69 5.73
N LEU A 87 -4.44 -7.36 5.57
CA LEU A 87 -4.28 -6.43 6.69
C LEU A 87 -5.32 -6.65 7.80
N PRO A 88 -6.64 -6.66 7.54
CA PRO A 88 -7.63 -6.89 8.60
C PRO A 88 -7.47 -8.26 9.30
N ALA A 89 -7.11 -9.30 8.55
CA ALA A 89 -6.83 -10.61 9.12
C ALA A 89 -5.62 -10.58 10.07
N MET A 90 -4.53 -9.93 9.65
CA MET A 90 -3.32 -9.75 10.46
C MET A 90 -3.60 -8.93 11.74
N LEU A 91 -4.33 -7.84 11.63
CA LEU A 91 -4.72 -6.99 12.76
C LEU A 91 -5.57 -7.73 13.79
N ARG A 92 -6.49 -8.60 13.36
CA ARG A 92 -7.28 -9.44 14.27
C ARG A 92 -6.44 -10.40 15.09
N ARG A 93 -5.33 -10.87 14.54
CA ARG A 93 -4.48 -11.87 15.15
C ARG A 93 -3.36 -11.33 16.00
N SER A 94 -2.84 -10.17 15.67
CA SER A 94 -1.66 -9.57 16.31
C SER A 94 -2.07 -8.61 17.41
N MET A 95 -1.89 -9.00 18.66
CA MET A 95 -2.10 -8.09 19.80
C MET A 95 -1.09 -6.93 19.77
N HIS A 96 0.13 -7.17 19.36
CA HIS A 96 1.14 -6.12 19.21
C HIS A 96 0.69 -5.00 18.24
N LEU A 97 0.16 -5.39 17.08
CA LEU A 97 -0.37 -4.40 16.13
C LEU A 97 -1.60 -3.67 16.70
N GLN A 98 -2.49 -4.39 17.41
CA GLN A 98 -3.66 -3.78 18.05
C GLN A 98 -3.23 -2.74 19.10
N GLU A 99 -2.34 -3.11 20.00
CA GLU A 99 -1.84 -2.19 21.05
C GLU A 99 -1.13 -0.97 20.45
N LYS A 100 -0.33 -1.16 19.41
CA LYS A 100 0.42 -0.08 18.77
C LYS A 100 -0.50 0.86 18.00
N TYR A 101 -1.31 0.35 17.08
CA TYR A 101 -2.06 1.18 16.13
C TYR A 101 -3.42 1.68 16.63
N ALA A 102 -3.85 1.22 17.80
CA ALA A 102 -4.94 1.85 18.54
C ALA A 102 -4.53 3.14 19.28
N GLN A 103 -3.22 3.42 19.35
CA GLN A 103 -2.71 4.66 19.96
C GLN A 103 -2.69 5.81 18.94
N PRO A 104 -2.73 7.07 19.39
CA PRO A 104 -2.56 8.24 18.54
C PRO A 104 -1.21 8.21 17.79
N LEU A 105 -1.17 8.78 16.59
CA LEU A 105 0.06 8.88 15.79
C LEU A 105 1.22 9.53 16.54
N SER A 106 0.92 10.52 17.43
CA SER A 106 1.92 11.16 18.28
C SER A 106 2.67 10.18 19.20
N ASP A 107 2.00 9.10 19.62
CA ASP A 107 2.50 8.20 20.66
C ASP A 107 3.26 7.01 20.09
N ILE A 108 3.04 6.70 18.80
CA ILE A 108 3.67 5.58 18.10
C ILE A 108 4.83 5.99 17.16
N ASN A 109 5.22 7.27 17.21
CA ASN A 109 6.27 7.85 16.37
C ASN A 109 6.04 7.63 14.85
N VAL A 110 4.79 7.70 14.41
CA VAL A 110 4.40 7.66 13.02
C VAL A 110 3.93 9.05 12.61
N THR A 111 4.52 9.57 11.54
CA THR A 111 4.12 10.85 10.94
C THR A 111 3.17 10.63 9.78
N SER A 112 2.05 11.35 9.78
CA SER A 112 1.11 11.41 8.67
C SER A 112 1.16 12.79 7.99
N LYS A 113 0.92 12.81 6.68
CA LYS A 113 0.72 14.03 5.90
C LYS A 113 -0.75 14.40 5.76
N ASN A 114 -1.66 13.45 5.96
CA ASN A 114 -3.08 13.59 5.66
C ASN A 114 -4.00 13.43 6.87
N PHE A 115 -3.45 12.99 8.01
CA PHE A 115 -4.18 12.81 9.26
C PHE A 115 -3.58 13.61 10.40
N SER A 116 -4.42 13.99 11.36
CA SER A 116 -3.98 14.70 12.56
C SER A 116 -3.13 13.81 13.47
N LYS A 117 -2.33 14.42 14.34
CA LYS A 117 -1.50 13.70 15.32
C LYS A 117 -2.33 12.86 16.31
N SER A 118 -3.61 13.18 16.51
CA SER A 118 -4.54 12.45 17.37
C SER A 118 -5.25 11.29 16.64
N HIS A 119 -5.02 11.10 15.35
CA HIS A 119 -5.62 10.01 14.58
C HIS A 119 -5.10 8.65 15.08
N THR A 120 -5.99 7.65 15.09
CA THR A 120 -5.68 6.24 15.37
C THR A 120 -6.02 5.42 14.14
N TRP A 121 -5.12 4.52 13.77
CA TRP A 121 -5.33 3.67 12.59
C TRP A 121 -6.21 2.45 12.86
N LEU A 122 -6.43 2.14 14.13
CA LEU A 122 -7.20 0.98 14.52
C LEU A 122 -8.21 1.36 15.59
N GLN A 123 -9.41 0.81 15.46
CA GLN A 123 -10.46 0.88 16.46
C GLN A 123 -10.94 -0.53 16.80
N VAL A 124 -11.24 -0.75 18.09
CA VAL A 124 -11.85 -1.99 18.56
C VAL A 124 -13.24 -1.61 19.10
N LEU A 125 -14.27 -2.16 18.49
CA LEU A 125 -15.67 -1.93 18.89
C LEU A 125 -16.30 -3.27 19.23
N ASN A 126 -16.86 -3.42 20.42
CA ASN A 126 -17.49 -4.65 20.91
C ASN A 126 -16.55 -5.88 20.79
N ASP A 127 -15.29 -5.70 21.18
CA ASP A 127 -14.21 -6.71 21.07
C ASP A 127 -13.87 -7.13 19.62
N GLU A 128 -14.37 -6.40 18.62
CA GLU A 128 -14.02 -6.63 17.22
C GLU A 128 -13.11 -5.52 16.68
N VAL A 129 -12.01 -5.94 16.07
CA VAL A 129 -11.10 -5.05 15.34
C VAL A 129 -11.79 -4.57 14.08
N GLN A 130 -11.91 -3.26 13.95
CA GLN A 130 -12.51 -2.63 12.77
C GLN A 130 -11.52 -2.64 11.61
N ASP A 131 -12.04 -2.81 10.41
CA ASP A 131 -11.26 -2.73 9.19
C ASP A 131 -10.84 -1.27 8.92
N PRO A 132 -9.53 -0.95 8.88
CA PRO A 132 -9.07 0.42 8.65
C PRO A 132 -9.56 1.03 7.34
N TYR A 133 -9.73 0.22 6.30
CA TYR A 133 -10.25 0.70 5.02
C TYR A 133 -11.69 1.17 5.10
N LYS A 134 -12.51 0.53 5.93
CA LYS A 134 -13.91 0.94 6.16
C LYS A 134 -14.05 2.19 7.02
N MET A 135 -13.00 2.56 7.74
CA MET A 135 -12.97 3.79 8.53
C MET A 135 -12.56 5.02 7.72
N LEU A 136 -12.03 4.84 6.52
CA LEU A 136 -11.71 5.95 5.63
C LEU A 136 -12.98 6.62 5.12
N PRO A 137 -12.98 7.96 4.93
CA PRO A 137 -14.06 8.61 4.22
C PRO A 137 -14.19 8.00 2.82
N PRO A 138 -15.41 7.84 2.30
CA PRO A 138 -15.62 7.35 0.95
C PRO A 138 -14.93 8.27 -0.05
N VAL A 139 -14.31 7.68 -1.07
CA VAL A 139 -13.64 8.44 -2.14
C VAL A 139 -14.69 9.19 -2.97
N PHE A 140 -15.89 8.62 -3.11
CA PHE A 140 -17.05 9.28 -3.72
C PHE A 140 -18.27 9.17 -2.79
N ASP A 141 -19.04 10.23 -2.66
CA ASP A 141 -20.28 10.25 -1.85
C ASP A 141 -21.33 9.24 -2.31
N GLN A 142 -21.28 8.81 -3.56
CA GLN A 142 -22.25 7.91 -4.20
C GLN A 142 -21.80 6.44 -4.22
N TRP A 143 -20.55 6.14 -3.85
CA TRP A 143 -19.95 4.81 -4.00
C TRP A 143 -19.12 4.48 -2.78
N THR A 144 -19.32 3.31 -2.23
CA THR A 144 -18.44 2.80 -1.19
C THR A 144 -17.07 2.43 -1.80
N ASN A 145 -16.01 2.44 -0.97
CA ASN A 145 -14.70 1.98 -1.42
C ASN A 145 -14.74 0.51 -1.88
N GLU A 146 -15.65 -0.32 -1.32
CA GLU A 146 -15.86 -1.72 -1.72
C GLU A 146 -16.48 -1.82 -3.12
N GLU A 147 -17.41 -0.95 -3.48
CA GLU A 147 -17.99 -0.90 -4.82
C GLU A 147 -16.98 -0.42 -5.87
N LEU A 148 -16.14 0.55 -5.51
CA LEU A 148 -15.04 0.99 -6.37
C LEU A 148 -14.01 -0.12 -6.59
N ASP A 149 -13.72 -0.92 -5.57
CA ASP A 149 -12.83 -2.07 -5.69
C ASP A 149 -13.43 -3.17 -6.59
N GLN A 150 -14.74 -3.42 -6.50
CA GLN A 150 -15.43 -4.38 -7.37
C GLN A 150 -15.44 -3.96 -8.85
N LEU A 151 -15.50 -2.65 -9.14
CA LEU A 151 -15.35 -2.14 -10.50
C LEU A 151 -13.93 -2.33 -11.06
N SER A 152 -12.95 -2.43 -10.18
CA SER A 152 -11.55 -2.65 -10.54
C SER A 152 -11.17 -4.13 -10.70
N ASP A 153 -12.05 -5.06 -10.30
CA ASP A 153 -11.89 -6.52 -10.46
C ASP A 153 -12.07 -7.03 -11.91
N ILE A 154 -12.24 -6.13 -12.88
CA ILE A 154 -12.02 -6.45 -14.30
C ILE A 154 -10.54 -6.81 -14.45
N GLU A 155 -10.26 -8.02 -14.88
CA GLU A 155 -9.03 -8.83 -14.80
C GLU A 155 -7.66 -8.16 -15.01
N ASP A 156 -7.59 -6.94 -15.50
CA ASP A 156 -6.34 -6.19 -15.76
C ASP A 156 -6.07 -5.00 -14.78
N LEU A 157 -6.99 -4.71 -13.84
CA LEU A 157 -6.91 -3.54 -12.94
C LEU A 157 -6.70 -3.91 -11.47
N ASN A 158 -6.31 -5.13 -11.18
CA ASN A 158 -6.32 -5.79 -9.86
C ASN A 158 -5.42 -5.19 -8.76
N ASN A 159 -4.75 -4.06 -8.99
CA ASN A 159 -3.85 -3.48 -7.99
C ASN A 159 -3.95 -1.94 -7.94
N GLY A 160 -4.94 -1.43 -7.24
CA GLY A 160 -5.13 0.02 -7.06
C GLY A 160 -6.26 0.61 -7.91
N GLY A 161 -7.19 -0.20 -8.39
CA GLY A 161 -8.25 0.21 -9.32
C GLY A 161 -9.13 1.35 -8.81
N ALA A 162 -9.52 1.35 -7.53
CA ALA A 162 -10.31 2.44 -6.95
C ALA A 162 -9.59 3.79 -7.04
N ALA A 163 -8.31 3.84 -6.66
CA ALA A 163 -7.52 5.05 -6.72
C ALA A 163 -7.27 5.52 -8.16
N LEU A 164 -7.01 4.58 -9.07
CA LEU A 164 -6.80 4.88 -10.49
C LEU A 164 -8.11 5.36 -11.16
N THR A 165 -9.23 4.72 -10.85
CA THR A 165 -10.56 5.12 -11.32
C THR A 165 -10.90 6.53 -10.81
N ALA A 166 -10.71 6.79 -9.53
CA ALA A 166 -10.95 8.11 -8.94
C ALA A 166 -10.04 9.19 -9.54
N TYR A 167 -8.77 8.87 -9.79
CA TYR A 167 -7.86 9.76 -10.48
C TYR A 167 -8.30 10.03 -11.92
N GLY A 168 -8.76 9.01 -12.64
CA GLY A 168 -9.35 9.15 -13.97
C GLY A 168 -10.58 10.07 -13.97
N PHE A 169 -11.51 9.90 -13.03
CA PHE A 169 -12.62 10.81 -12.85
C PHE A 169 -12.18 12.25 -12.64
N MET A 170 -11.18 12.45 -11.80
CA MET A 170 -10.60 13.79 -11.54
C MET A 170 -10.04 14.46 -12.81
N GLN A 171 -9.51 13.67 -13.75
CA GLN A 171 -8.90 14.20 -14.99
C GLN A 171 -9.93 14.46 -16.10
N TYR A 172 -10.98 13.64 -16.19
CA TYR A 172 -11.86 13.58 -17.37
C TYR A 172 -13.31 13.97 -17.10
N THR A 173 -13.68 14.32 -15.87
CA THR A 173 -15.03 14.71 -15.50
C THR A 173 -15.09 16.18 -15.12
N ASP A 174 -16.12 16.89 -15.59
CA ASP A 174 -16.43 18.23 -15.14
C ASP A 174 -16.87 18.20 -13.67
N MET A 175 -16.07 18.82 -12.81
CA MET A 175 -16.34 18.96 -11.38
C MET A 175 -15.83 20.30 -10.89
N SER A 176 -16.44 20.82 -9.83
CA SER A 176 -15.99 22.04 -9.20
C SER A 176 -14.61 21.86 -8.55
N ASP A 177 -13.89 22.96 -8.34
CA ASP A 177 -12.60 22.93 -7.64
C ASP A 177 -12.73 22.35 -6.22
N GLN A 178 -13.86 22.57 -5.55
CA GLN A 178 -14.12 22.05 -4.22
C GLN A 178 -14.29 20.52 -4.23
N GLU A 179 -15.04 19.97 -5.18
CA GLU A 179 -15.19 18.52 -5.35
C GLU A 179 -13.86 17.87 -5.72
N ARG A 180 -13.09 18.49 -6.62
CA ARG A 180 -11.76 18.03 -7.00
C ARG A 180 -10.79 17.96 -5.83
N GLU A 181 -10.79 18.98 -4.97
CA GLU A 181 -9.93 19.00 -3.77
C GLU A 181 -10.39 17.95 -2.76
N ALA A 182 -11.70 17.79 -2.52
CA ALA A 182 -12.22 16.77 -1.63
C ALA A 182 -11.82 15.36 -2.07
N LEU A 183 -11.95 15.06 -3.36
CA LEU A 183 -11.54 13.79 -3.96
C LEU A 183 -10.02 13.57 -3.85
N SER A 184 -9.24 14.62 -4.12
CA SER A 184 -7.78 14.59 -3.97
C SER A 184 -7.37 14.25 -2.54
N GLN A 185 -8.02 14.84 -1.54
CA GLN A 185 -7.76 14.56 -0.12
C GLN A 185 -8.17 13.14 0.28
N ALA A 186 -9.29 12.65 -0.21
CA ALA A 186 -9.73 11.27 0.04
C ALA A 186 -8.73 10.25 -0.56
N LEU A 187 -8.29 10.48 -1.79
CA LEU A 187 -7.26 9.66 -2.44
C LEU A 187 -5.93 9.65 -1.69
N LYS A 188 -5.47 10.80 -1.23
CA LYS A 188 -4.22 10.90 -0.45
C LYS A 188 -4.30 10.09 0.85
N LYS A 189 -5.44 10.14 1.54
CA LYS A 189 -5.68 9.34 2.76
C LYS A 189 -5.70 7.85 2.46
N TYR A 190 -6.35 7.47 1.38
CA TYR A 190 -6.41 6.08 0.93
C TYR A 190 -5.01 5.53 0.59
N CYS A 191 -4.23 6.23 -0.23
CA CYS A 191 -2.87 5.82 -0.58
C CYS A 191 -1.92 5.80 0.64
N GLU A 192 -2.14 6.67 1.62
CA GLU A 192 -1.38 6.65 2.87
C GLU A 192 -1.66 5.37 3.66
N LEU A 193 -2.93 4.95 3.75
CA LEU A 193 -3.27 3.67 4.39
C LEU A 193 -2.67 2.48 3.64
N ASP A 194 -2.74 2.45 2.30
CA ASP A 194 -2.13 1.36 1.51
C ASP A 194 -0.62 1.24 1.79
N THR A 195 0.08 2.37 1.88
CA THR A 195 1.51 2.37 2.22
C THR A 195 1.76 1.89 3.65
N LEU A 196 0.97 2.37 4.62
CA LEU A 196 1.10 1.97 6.02
C LEU A 196 0.69 0.51 6.24
N ALA A 197 -0.26 0.00 5.47
CA ALA A 197 -0.68 -1.40 5.50
C ALA A 197 0.50 -2.36 5.24
N MET A 198 1.39 -2.02 4.32
CA MET A 198 2.62 -2.80 4.10
C MET A 198 3.53 -2.82 5.34
N VAL A 199 3.63 -1.69 6.05
CA VAL A 199 4.41 -1.62 7.30
C VAL A 199 3.78 -2.50 8.38
N MET A 200 2.46 -2.41 8.57
CA MET A 200 1.74 -3.24 9.54
C MET A 200 1.87 -4.73 9.22
N ILE A 201 1.71 -5.13 7.96
CA ILE A 201 1.88 -6.52 7.50
C ILE A 201 3.31 -7.01 7.77
N TRP A 202 4.32 -6.19 7.46
CA TRP A 202 5.70 -6.51 7.75
C TRP A 202 5.97 -6.70 9.25
N GLU A 203 5.44 -5.82 10.09
CA GLU A 203 5.54 -5.95 11.55
C GLU A 203 4.84 -7.22 12.06
N GLY A 204 3.67 -7.55 11.53
CA GLY A 204 2.97 -8.80 11.84
C GLY A 204 3.76 -10.05 11.44
N PHE A 205 4.43 -10.06 10.30
CA PHE A 205 5.33 -11.16 9.93
C PHE A 205 6.50 -11.28 10.90
N ARG A 206 7.09 -10.16 11.32
CA ARG A 206 8.18 -10.18 12.30
C ARG A 206 7.75 -10.75 13.65
N GLU A 207 6.56 -10.40 14.13
CA GLU A 207 6.00 -10.95 15.37
C GLU A 207 5.90 -12.49 15.29
N VAL A 208 5.31 -13.01 14.21
CA VAL A 208 5.17 -14.47 14.01
C VAL A 208 6.53 -15.16 13.96
N CYS A 209 7.53 -14.59 13.30
CA CYS A 209 8.87 -15.16 13.23
C CYS A 209 9.57 -15.20 14.59
N VAL A 210 9.47 -14.14 15.39
CA VAL A 210 10.09 -14.05 16.72
C VAL A 210 9.44 -15.03 17.68
N VAL A 211 8.12 -15.16 17.70
CA VAL A 211 7.41 -16.12 18.55
C VAL A 211 7.80 -17.56 18.22
N LYS A 212 7.93 -17.92 16.94
CA LYS A 212 8.36 -19.26 16.54
C LYS A 212 9.80 -19.56 16.96
N LEU A 213 10.72 -18.60 16.84
CA LEU A 213 12.12 -18.81 17.25
C LEU A 213 12.26 -19.00 18.76
N ASN A 214 11.44 -18.34 19.57
CA ASN A 214 11.46 -18.49 21.02
C ASN A 214 10.86 -19.81 21.50
N ASN A 215 9.98 -20.44 20.71
CA ASN A 215 9.34 -21.73 21.03
C ASN A 215 10.15 -22.95 20.56
N ILE A 216 11.27 -22.75 19.86
CA ILE A 216 12.20 -23.82 19.38
C ILE A 216 13.40 -23.98 20.33
N ARG A 217 13.55 -23.10 21.32
CA ARG A 217 14.55 -23.20 22.39
C ARG A 217 13.95 -23.81 23.64
#